data_0e6ec1bd9b7e22f971fac26f23011acd
#
_entry.id   0e6ec1bd9b7e22f971fac26f23011acd
#
_cell.length_a   1.000
_cell.length_b   1.000
_cell.length_c   1.000
_cell.angle_alpha   90.00
_cell.angle_beta   90.00
_cell.angle_gamma   90.00
#
_symmetry.space_group_name_H-M   'P 1'
#
loop_
_entity.id
_entity.type
_entity.pdbx_description
1 polymer ?
#
loop_
_entity_poly.entity_id
_entity_poly.type
_entity_poly.pdbx_seq_one_letter_code
_entity_poly.pdbx_strand_id
1 'polypeptide(L)'
;AFLHHIPAWNVPNMTGGGEGVEDSFSLARWQLVPSVLGTLSGAAVSVVILGVLLLLTLLFGRVYCSFICPLGILQDIVFRIRRWLAPKRFLKFSRPVPWMRYGVLALLAACCVMGLAGLSLNWLDPYSIFGRIMYVLAWPAAIWSNNLLAADSSSADLVQMDYFPAAFPVLLASAGMLGLVAVMSAWKGRLYCNTVCPVGTFLGLLSRISLFRLGFDPASCKKCGKCVKSCKAQCLNLKEYKIDSSRCVACYDCVRSCSEGGIRYRWFTRVRQQIPAQKKK
;
A
#
# COMPACT_ATOMS: atom_id res chain seq x y z
N ALA A 1 8.97 -2.70 -31.67
CA ALA A 1 10.41 -2.44 -31.57
C ALA A 1 10.82 -1.61 -30.34
N PHE A 2 9.88 -1.01 -29.62
CA PHE A 2 10.18 -0.13 -28.45
C PHE A 2 10.20 -0.87 -27.09
N LEU A 3 9.77 -2.14 -27.05
CA LEU A 3 9.66 -2.93 -25.82
C LEU A 3 10.88 -3.79 -25.49
N HIS A 4 11.88 -3.86 -26.38
CA HIS A 4 13.07 -4.69 -26.18
C HIS A 4 14.21 -4.02 -25.40
N HIS A 5 14.10 -2.74 -25.05
CA HIS A 5 15.15 -2.00 -24.33
C HIS A 5 14.76 -1.49 -22.95
N ILE A 6 13.73 -2.07 -22.32
CA ILE A 6 13.59 -1.93 -20.87
C ILE A 6 14.40 -3.09 -20.28
N PRO A 7 15.60 -2.85 -19.71
CA PRO A 7 16.32 -3.92 -19.06
C PRO A 7 15.39 -4.46 -17.97
N ALA A 8 15.02 -5.71 -18.12
CA ALA A 8 14.46 -6.47 -17.03
C ALA A 8 15.34 -6.19 -15.81
N TRP A 9 14.75 -5.71 -14.75
CA TRP A 9 15.29 -5.39 -13.43
C TRP A 9 16.56 -6.19 -13.05
N ASN A 10 17.65 -6.03 -13.75
CA ASN A 10 18.97 -6.34 -13.28
C ASN A 10 19.36 -5.24 -12.29
N VAL A 11 18.80 -5.33 -11.08
CA VAL A 11 19.51 -4.80 -9.92
C VAL A 11 20.83 -5.55 -9.92
N PRO A 12 21.99 -4.90 -10.11
CA PRO A 12 23.26 -5.59 -10.00
C PRO A 12 23.26 -6.27 -8.63
N ASN A 13 23.47 -7.59 -8.61
CA ASN A 13 23.64 -8.34 -7.38
C ASN A 13 24.74 -7.65 -6.58
N MET A 14 24.38 -6.91 -5.56
CA MET A 14 25.34 -6.29 -4.62
C MET A 14 26.00 -7.33 -3.71
N THR A 15 25.74 -8.62 -3.94
CA THR A 15 26.39 -9.72 -3.24
C THR A 15 27.08 -10.59 -4.28
N GLY A 16 28.38 -10.39 -4.44
CA GLY A 16 29.20 -11.31 -5.18
C GLY A 16 29.14 -12.71 -4.57
N GLY A 17 28.75 -13.71 -5.38
CA GLY A 17 28.99 -15.12 -5.15
C GLY A 17 28.02 -15.81 -4.22
N GLY A 18 27.09 -16.55 -4.77
CA GLY A 18 26.24 -17.49 -4.03
C GLY A 18 24.99 -17.86 -4.80
N GLU A 19 25.11 -18.76 -5.74
CA GLU A 19 23.96 -19.33 -6.43
C GLU A 19 23.06 -20.12 -5.44
N GLY A 20 21.81 -19.77 -5.37
CA GLY A 20 20.74 -20.75 -5.15
C GLY A 20 19.89 -20.67 -3.88
N VAL A 21 20.25 -19.99 -2.79
CA VAL A 21 19.46 -20.07 -1.53
C VAL A 21 19.05 -18.70 -0.97
N GLU A 22 19.77 -17.64 -1.24
CA GLU A 22 19.49 -16.31 -0.68
C GLU A 22 18.34 -15.55 -1.36
N ASP A 23 18.00 -15.90 -2.59
CA ASP A 23 16.90 -15.26 -3.34
C ASP A 23 15.50 -15.56 -2.80
N SER A 24 15.35 -16.51 -1.90
CA SER A 24 14.04 -16.91 -1.36
C SER A 24 13.41 -15.87 -0.42
N PHE A 25 14.20 -14.98 0.14
CA PHE A 25 13.74 -14.03 1.17
C PHE A 25 13.70 -12.57 0.71
N SER A 26 13.84 -12.28 -0.58
CA SER A 26 13.78 -10.90 -1.06
C SER A 26 12.38 -10.30 -0.80
N LEU A 27 12.32 -9.08 -0.22
CA LEU A 27 11.07 -8.35 0.06
C LEU A 27 10.23 -8.14 -1.21
N ALA A 28 10.85 -8.18 -2.39
CA ALA A 28 10.17 -8.10 -3.67
C ALA A 28 9.20 -9.26 -3.90
N ARG A 29 9.56 -10.48 -3.50
CA ARG A 29 8.70 -11.69 -3.65
C ARG A 29 7.48 -11.68 -2.73
N TRP A 30 7.58 -10.98 -1.60
CA TRP A 30 6.45 -10.81 -0.65
C TRP A 30 5.44 -9.76 -1.10
N GLN A 31 5.60 -9.20 -2.30
CA GLN A 31 4.61 -8.30 -2.88
C GLN A 31 3.53 -9.07 -3.63
N LEU A 32 2.29 -8.58 -3.59
CA LEU A 32 1.13 -9.32 -4.11
C LEU A 32 1.25 -9.55 -5.63
N VAL A 33 1.60 -8.52 -6.40
CA VAL A 33 1.67 -8.63 -7.87
C VAL A 33 2.83 -9.50 -8.34
N PRO A 34 4.08 -9.35 -7.85
CA PRO A 34 5.14 -10.30 -8.13
C PRO A 34 4.79 -11.75 -7.76
N SER A 35 4.09 -11.97 -6.63
CA SER A 35 3.65 -13.32 -6.25
C SER A 35 2.62 -13.89 -7.24
N VAL A 36 1.66 -13.08 -7.72
CA VAL A 36 0.70 -13.51 -8.74
C VAL A 36 1.41 -13.86 -10.05
N LEU A 37 2.31 -13.01 -10.53
CA LEU A 37 3.07 -13.28 -11.76
C LEU A 37 3.97 -14.52 -11.60
N GLY A 38 4.61 -14.69 -10.45
CA GLY A 38 5.41 -15.89 -10.14
C GLY A 38 4.58 -17.16 -10.08
N THR A 39 3.31 -17.13 -9.64
CA THR A 39 2.42 -18.29 -9.70
C THR A 39 2.06 -18.67 -11.12
N LEU A 40 1.84 -17.67 -11.99
CA LEU A 40 1.57 -17.90 -13.41
C LEU A 40 2.77 -18.49 -14.15
N SER A 41 3.99 -18.19 -13.72
CA SER A 41 5.23 -18.81 -14.24
C SER A 41 5.58 -20.18 -13.62
N GLY A 42 4.73 -20.70 -12.71
CA GLY A 42 4.90 -22.02 -12.11
C GLY A 42 5.85 -22.06 -10.90
N ALA A 43 6.26 -20.92 -10.35
CA ALA A 43 7.15 -20.87 -9.19
C ALA A 43 6.41 -21.30 -7.90
N ALA A 44 6.71 -22.47 -7.36
CA ALA A 44 6.05 -23.02 -6.17
C ALA A 44 6.12 -22.10 -4.94
N VAL A 45 7.24 -21.41 -4.73
CA VAL A 45 7.42 -20.45 -3.63
C VAL A 45 6.41 -19.30 -3.74
N SER A 46 6.15 -18.80 -4.95
CA SER A 46 5.19 -17.71 -5.18
C SER A 46 3.75 -18.12 -4.85
N VAL A 47 3.38 -19.39 -5.10
CA VAL A 47 2.07 -19.93 -4.72
C VAL A 47 1.89 -19.90 -3.20
N VAL A 48 2.91 -20.32 -2.46
CA VAL A 48 2.87 -20.31 -0.98
C VAL A 48 2.76 -18.89 -0.45
N ILE A 49 3.57 -17.95 -0.96
CA ILE A 49 3.53 -16.56 -0.54
C ILE A 49 2.17 -15.93 -0.84
N LEU A 50 1.63 -16.13 -2.04
CA LEU A 50 0.29 -15.65 -2.40
C LEU A 50 -0.78 -16.23 -1.48
N GLY A 51 -0.73 -17.52 -1.20
CA GLY A 51 -1.62 -18.20 -0.26
C GLY A 51 -1.57 -17.59 1.14
N VAL A 52 -0.38 -17.34 1.68
CA VAL A 52 -0.18 -16.68 2.97
C VAL A 52 -0.76 -15.26 2.97
N LEU A 53 -0.50 -14.45 1.94
CA LEU A 53 -1.03 -13.09 1.84
C LEU A 53 -2.55 -13.04 1.77
N LEU A 54 -3.17 -13.95 1.01
CA LEU A 54 -4.62 -14.08 0.93
C LEU A 54 -5.21 -14.55 2.26
N LEU A 55 -4.60 -15.54 2.90
CA LEU A 55 -5.01 -16.03 4.21
C LEU A 55 -4.94 -14.93 5.28
N LEU A 56 -3.84 -14.20 5.34
CA LEU A 56 -3.71 -13.04 6.24
C LEU A 56 -4.80 -12.00 5.99
N THR A 57 -5.15 -11.76 4.72
CA THR A 57 -6.23 -10.83 4.37
C THR A 57 -7.60 -11.34 4.79
N LEU A 58 -7.86 -12.63 4.66
CA LEU A 58 -9.11 -13.25 5.10
C LEU A 58 -9.23 -13.32 6.63
N LEU A 59 -8.12 -13.51 7.33
CA LEU A 59 -8.11 -13.53 8.80
C LEU A 59 -8.22 -12.09 9.37
N PHE A 60 -7.33 -11.21 8.99
CA PHE A 60 -7.11 -9.92 9.66
C PHE A 60 -7.52 -8.68 8.84
N GLY A 61 -8.00 -8.88 7.60
CA GLY A 61 -8.32 -7.79 6.69
C GLY A 61 -7.08 -7.27 5.96
N ARG A 62 -7.11 -6.01 5.51
CA ARG A 62 -6.10 -5.41 4.64
C ARG A 62 -4.78 -5.03 5.33
N VAL A 63 -4.25 -5.93 6.17
CA VAL A 63 -2.97 -5.71 6.90
C VAL A 63 -1.81 -5.52 5.93
N TYR A 64 -1.80 -6.25 4.80
CA TYR A 64 -0.81 -6.09 3.74
C TYR A 64 -0.58 -4.63 3.34
N CYS A 65 -1.67 -3.86 3.14
CA CYS A 65 -1.57 -2.46 2.71
C CYS A 65 -0.96 -1.53 3.78
N SER A 66 -0.92 -1.94 5.05
CA SER A 66 -0.36 -1.13 6.14
C SER A 66 1.09 -1.44 6.46
N PHE A 67 1.50 -2.69 6.33
CA PHE A 67 2.79 -3.15 6.84
C PHE A 67 3.74 -3.63 5.75
N ILE A 68 3.23 -4.18 4.66
CA ILE A 68 4.05 -4.82 3.61
C ILE A 68 4.15 -3.91 2.37
N CYS A 69 3.05 -3.27 1.97
CA CYS A 69 3.03 -2.46 0.76
C CYS A 69 3.87 -1.17 0.90
N PRO A 70 4.97 -1.01 0.14
CA PRO A 70 5.88 0.13 0.29
C PRO A 70 5.22 1.46 -0.10
N LEU A 71 4.34 1.46 -1.11
CA LEU A 71 3.58 2.66 -1.48
C LEU A 71 2.60 3.07 -0.37
N GLY A 72 2.05 2.09 0.38
CA GLY A 72 1.22 2.36 1.55
C GLY A 72 2.01 3.03 2.67
N ILE A 73 3.25 2.57 2.91
CA ILE A 73 4.15 3.17 3.90
C ILE A 73 4.52 4.59 3.48
N LEU A 74 4.84 4.82 2.20
CA LEU A 74 5.12 6.16 1.66
C LEU A 74 3.96 7.13 1.90
N GLN A 75 2.71 6.70 1.65
CA GLN A 75 1.52 7.51 1.94
C GLN A 75 1.39 7.84 3.43
N ASP A 76 1.73 6.92 4.31
CA ASP A 76 1.70 7.17 5.76
C ASP A 76 2.76 8.17 6.21
N ILE A 77 3.95 8.14 5.60
CA ILE A 77 5.02 9.11 5.84
C ILE A 77 4.54 10.50 5.43
N VAL A 78 4.06 10.65 4.19
CA VAL A 78 3.52 11.93 3.67
C VAL A 78 2.39 12.45 4.57
N PHE A 79 1.48 11.58 4.96
CA PHE A 79 0.37 11.94 5.84
C PHE A 79 0.84 12.37 7.24
N ARG A 80 1.88 11.74 7.78
CA ARG A 80 2.49 12.09 9.08
C ARG A 80 3.17 13.45 9.01
N ILE A 81 3.96 13.71 7.96
CA ILE A 81 4.59 15.02 7.69
C ILE A 81 3.52 16.11 7.60
N ARG A 82 2.47 15.88 6.81
CA ARG A 82 1.36 16.84 6.69
C ARG A 82 0.69 17.12 8.04
N ARG A 83 0.47 16.11 8.88
CA ARG A 83 -0.11 16.30 10.23
C ARG A 83 0.79 17.15 11.13
N TRP A 84 2.09 16.99 10.97
CA TRP A 84 3.06 17.82 11.69
C TRP A 84 3.04 19.28 11.22
N LEU A 85 2.97 19.49 9.90
CA LEU A 85 2.93 20.84 9.31
C LEU A 85 1.58 21.56 9.50
N ALA A 86 0.47 20.82 9.51
CA ALA A 86 -0.88 21.38 9.60
C ALA A 86 -1.75 20.63 10.64
N PRO A 87 -1.49 20.74 11.94
CA PRO A 87 -2.14 19.96 12.98
C PRO A 87 -3.64 20.24 13.13
N LYS A 88 -4.10 21.44 12.73
CA LYS A 88 -5.51 21.86 12.84
C LYS A 88 -6.44 21.21 11.80
N ARG A 89 -5.91 20.61 10.75
CA ARG A 89 -6.69 20.06 9.62
C ARG A 89 -6.98 18.57 9.84
N PHE A 90 -8.08 18.26 10.53
CA PHE A 90 -8.49 16.90 10.85
C PHE A 90 -9.17 16.19 9.67
N LEU A 91 -8.94 14.89 9.55
CA LEU A 91 -9.68 14.04 8.64
C LEU A 91 -11.10 13.82 9.15
N LYS A 92 -12.05 13.79 8.22
CA LYS A 92 -13.45 13.46 8.47
C LYS A 92 -13.81 12.18 7.72
N PHE A 93 -14.90 11.54 8.11
CA PHE A 93 -15.46 10.44 7.32
C PHE A 93 -15.70 10.89 5.87
N SER A 94 -15.24 10.12 4.91
CA SER A 94 -15.49 10.33 3.48
C SER A 94 -16.39 9.21 2.96
N ARG A 95 -17.39 9.56 2.12
CA ARG A 95 -18.20 8.56 1.46
C ARG A 95 -17.34 7.77 0.46
N PRO A 96 -17.57 6.45 0.32
CA PRO A 96 -16.88 5.67 -0.71
C PRO A 96 -17.31 6.13 -2.10
N VAL A 97 -16.36 6.07 -3.06
CA VAL A 97 -16.64 6.29 -4.49
C VAL A 97 -16.55 4.92 -5.19
N PRO A 98 -17.64 4.14 -5.19
CA PRO A 98 -17.59 2.75 -5.63
C PRO A 98 -17.31 2.62 -7.13
N TRP A 99 -17.88 3.48 -7.97
CA TRP A 99 -17.74 3.40 -9.42
C TRP A 99 -16.27 3.58 -9.85
N MET A 100 -15.53 4.53 -9.29
CA MET A 100 -14.10 4.74 -9.58
C MET A 100 -13.27 3.54 -9.15
N ARG A 101 -13.54 3.02 -7.96
CA ARG A 101 -12.83 1.90 -7.36
C ARG A 101 -13.00 0.60 -8.17
N TYR A 102 -14.25 0.26 -8.51
CA TYR A 102 -14.54 -0.96 -9.28
C TYR A 102 -14.27 -0.75 -10.77
N GLY A 103 -14.41 0.47 -11.29
CA GLY A 103 -14.07 0.82 -12.65
C GLY A 103 -12.58 0.60 -12.97
N VAL A 104 -11.69 1.04 -12.07
CA VAL A 104 -10.24 0.78 -12.24
C VAL A 104 -9.92 -0.71 -12.17
N LEU A 105 -10.57 -1.46 -11.27
CA LEU A 105 -10.38 -2.91 -11.19
C LEU A 105 -10.89 -3.63 -12.44
N ALA A 106 -12.05 -3.23 -12.95
CA ALA A 106 -12.61 -3.80 -14.19
C ALA A 106 -11.77 -3.45 -15.42
N LEU A 107 -11.26 -2.21 -15.49
CA LEU A 107 -10.33 -1.78 -16.54
C LEU A 107 -9.06 -2.63 -16.53
N LEU A 108 -8.47 -2.85 -15.34
CA LEU A 108 -7.29 -3.71 -15.21
C LEU A 108 -7.60 -5.15 -15.68
N ALA A 109 -8.74 -5.72 -15.26
CA ALA A 109 -9.14 -7.05 -15.67
C ALA A 109 -9.33 -7.14 -17.20
N ALA A 110 -9.97 -6.13 -17.82
CA ALA A 110 -10.13 -6.06 -19.27
C ALA A 110 -8.77 -5.97 -19.99
N CYS A 111 -7.84 -5.13 -19.49
CA CYS A 111 -6.48 -5.04 -20.06
C CYS A 111 -5.71 -6.37 -19.93
N CYS A 112 -5.91 -7.11 -18.82
CA CYS A 112 -5.30 -8.43 -18.67
C CYS A 112 -5.83 -9.43 -19.70
N VAL A 113 -7.14 -9.43 -19.94
CA VAL A 113 -7.76 -10.30 -20.97
C VAL A 113 -7.30 -9.96 -22.38
N MET A 114 -7.08 -8.67 -22.67
CA MET A 114 -6.58 -8.19 -23.97
C MET A 114 -5.06 -8.39 -24.16
N GLY A 115 -4.35 -9.00 -23.23
CA GLY A 115 -2.89 -9.19 -23.29
C GLY A 115 -2.06 -7.94 -22.96
N LEU A 116 -2.69 -6.84 -22.53
CA LEU A 116 -2.02 -5.60 -22.12
C LEU A 116 -1.69 -5.56 -20.62
N ALA A 117 -1.63 -6.73 -19.98
CA ALA A 117 -1.38 -6.87 -18.54
C ALA A 117 -0.09 -6.17 -18.09
N GLY A 118 1.00 -6.35 -18.83
CA GLY A 118 2.30 -5.77 -18.49
C GLY A 118 2.28 -4.25 -18.47
N LEU A 119 1.61 -3.61 -19.44
CA LEU A 119 1.49 -2.15 -19.50
C LEU A 119 0.62 -1.61 -18.37
N SER A 120 -0.55 -2.21 -18.15
CA SER A 120 -1.50 -1.76 -17.14
C SER A 120 -0.98 -1.97 -15.71
N LEU A 121 -0.33 -3.10 -15.42
CA LEU A 121 0.28 -3.36 -14.13
C LEU A 121 1.44 -2.40 -13.85
N ASN A 122 2.28 -2.13 -14.84
CA ASN A 122 3.40 -1.21 -14.67
C ASN A 122 2.97 0.21 -14.22
N TRP A 123 1.76 0.66 -14.58
CA TRP A 123 1.25 1.98 -14.21
C TRP A 123 0.31 1.99 -13.00
N LEU A 124 -0.35 0.88 -12.69
CA LEU A 124 -1.38 0.80 -11.64
C LEU A 124 -0.93 0.01 -10.40
N ASP A 125 0.08 -0.84 -10.55
CA ASP A 125 0.59 -1.62 -9.43
C ASP A 125 1.37 -0.75 -8.43
N PRO A 126 1.03 -0.78 -7.13
CA PRO A 126 1.71 0.02 -6.11
C PRO A 126 3.20 -0.33 -5.95
N TYR A 127 3.59 -1.58 -6.21
CA TYR A 127 4.98 -1.99 -6.14
C TYR A 127 5.80 -1.42 -7.31
N SER A 128 5.27 -1.52 -8.54
CA SER A 128 5.92 -0.98 -9.74
C SER A 128 6.07 0.54 -9.67
N ILE A 129 5.04 1.25 -9.18
CA ILE A 129 5.10 2.70 -8.96
C ILE A 129 6.19 3.06 -7.96
N PHE A 130 6.20 2.38 -6.80
CA PHE A 130 7.20 2.64 -5.76
C PHE A 130 8.61 2.33 -6.25
N GLY A 131 8.81 1.19 -6.93
CA GLY A 131 10.10 0.80 -7.49
C GLY A 131 10.64 1.83 -8.49
N ARG A 132 9.77 2.36 -9.36
CA ARG A 132 10.14 3.41 -10.33
C ARG A 132 10.52 4.71 -9.63
N ILE A 133 9.77 5.12 -8.60
CA ILE A 133 10.10 6.30 -7.80
C ILE A 133 11.47 6.11 -7.14
N MET A 134 11.74 4.95 -6.54
CA MET A 134 13.02 4.66 -5.90
C MET A 134 14.17 4.65 -6.91
N TYR A 135 13.99 3.98 -8.05
CA TYR A 135 15.01 3.89 -9.07
C TYR A 135 15.37 5.27 -9.66
N VAL A 136 14.38 6.10 -9.95
CA VAL A 136 14.60 7.39 -10.64
C VAL A 136 15.02 8.50 -9.70
N LEU A 137 14.53 8.51 -8.45
CA LEU A 137 14.75 9.62 -7.52
C LEU A 137 15.71 9.27 -6.37
N ALA A 138 15.62 8.07 -5.80
CA ALA A 138 16.44 7.71 -4.64
C ALA A 138 17.78 7.08 -5.05
N TRP A 139 17.80 6.27 -6.10
CA TRP A 139 19.02 5.60 -6.58
C TRP A 139 20.13 6.56 -6.99
N PRO A 140 19.89 7.65 -7.76
CA PRO A 140 20.89 8.65 -8.07
C PRO A 140 21.51 9.30 -6.82
N ALA A 141 20.69 9.59 -5.81
CA ALA A 141 21.17 10.14 -4.55
C ALA A 141 22.05 9.14 -3.79
N ALA A 142 21.71 7.85 -3.83
CA ALA A 142 22.52 6.80 -3.24
C ALA A 142 23.86 6.63 -3.95
N ILE A 143 23.89 6.63 -5.28
CA ILE A 143 25.13 6.60 -6.06
C ILE A 143 26.00 7.82 -5.75
N TRP A 144 25.41 9.00 -5.77
CA TRP A 144 26.12 10.25 -5.47
C TRP A 144 26.76 10.21 -4.07
N SER A 145 25.99 9.77 -3.06
CA SER A 145 26.53 9.64 -1.70
C SER A 145 27.62 8.59 -1.57
N ASN A 146 27.48 7.44 -2.28
CA ASN A 146 28.51 6.41 -2.32
C ASN A 146 29.80 6.93 -2.98
N ASN A 147 29.69 7.62 -4.11
CA ASN A 147 30.84 8.15 -4.81
C ASN A 147 31.55 9.26 -4.03
N LEU A 148 30.79 10.06 -3.25
CA LEU A 148 31.36 11.06 -2.37
C LEU A 148 32.17 10.41 -1.24
N LEU A 149 31.64 9.35 -0.61
CA LEU A 149 32.32 8.60 0.41
C LEU A 149 33.54 7.83 -0.14
N ALA A 150 33.44 7.28 -1.36
CA ALA A 150 34.55 6.60 -2.03
C ALA A 150 35.69 7.55 -2.41
N ALA A 151 35.40 8.82 -2.68
CA ALA A 151 36.40 9.84 -2.97
C ALA A 151 37.21 10.27 -1.72
N ASP A 152 36.57 10.22 -0.53
CA ASP A 152 37.19 10.65 0.72
C ASP A 152 37.89 9.51 1.48
N SER A 153 37.52 8.25 1.20
CA SER A 153 38.07 7.08 1.86
C SER A 153 39.10 6.36 0.98
N SER A 154 40.32 6.18 1.48
CA SER A 154 41.35 5.31 0.89
C SER A 154 41.05 3.80 1.10
N SER A 155 39.86 3.44 1.55
CA SER A 155 39.42 2.07 1.77
C SER A 155 39.04 1.40 0.44
N ALA A 156 39.70 0.30 0.12
CA ALA A 156 39.56 -0.48 -1.11
C ALA A 156 38.16 -1.11 -1.35
N ASP A 157 37.23 -0.96 -0.39
CA ASP A 157 35.91 -1.61 -0.41
C ASP A 157 34.81 -0.77 -1.09
N LEU A 158 35.03 0.53 -1.33
CA LEU A 158 34.06 1.41 -1.95
C LEU A 158 34.42 1.62 -3.42
N VAL A 159 33.68 0.97 -4.33
CA VAL A 159 33.84 1.13 -5.77
C VAL A 159 32.98 2.31 -6.25
N GLN A 160 33.58 3.18 -7.06
CA GLN A 160 32.83 4.23 -7.75
C GLN A 160 31.84 3.60 -8.74
N MET A 161 30.57 4.01 -8.65
CA MET A 161 29.50 3.52 -9.52
C MET A 161 29.21 4.54 -10.63
N ASP A 162 29.13 4.08 -11.86
CA ASP A 162 28.71 4.90 -12.99
C ASP A 162 27.20 5.17 -12.90
N TYR A 163 26.83 6.42 -13.08
CA TYR A 163 25.44 6.85 -13.11
C TYR A 163 24.96 7.04 -14.54
N PHE A 164 23.97 6.26 -14.93
CA PHE A 164 23.24 6.47 -16.17
C PHE A 164 21.94 7.22 -15.87
N PRO A 165 21.81 8.49 -16.27
CA PRO A 165 20.61 9.27 -16.01
C PRO A 165 19.41 8.65 -16.73
N ALA A 166 18.30 8.54 -16.01
CA ALA A 166 17.03 8.12 -16.61
C ALA A 166 16.61 9.15 -17.69
N ALA A 167 16.04 8.66 -18.80
CA ALA A 167 15.52 9.54 -19.84
C ALA A 167 14.51 10.55 -19.24
N PHE A 168 14.59 11.81 -19.67
CA PHE A 168 13.77 12.91 -19.17
C PHE A 168 12.28 12.57 -19.04
N PRO A 169 11.60 11.91 -20.00
CA PRO A 169 10.20 11.55 -19.86
C PRO A 169 9.94 10.57 -18.72
N VAL A 170 10.88 9.65 -18.42
CA VAL A 170 10.76 8.70 -17.31
C VAL A 170 10.90 9.42 -15.97
N LEU A 171 11.83 10.38 -15.87
CA LEU A 171 11.98 11.23 -14.70
C LEU A 171 10.69 12.03 -14.43
N LEU A 172 10.16 12.68 -15.46
CA LEU A 172 8.94 13.48 -15.35
C LEU A 172 7.72 12.63 -14.95
N ALA A 173 7.57 11.45 -15.54
CA ALA A 173 6.50 10.52 -15.21
C ALA A 173 6.59 10.03 -13.74
N SER A 174 7.79 9.69 -13.27
CA SER A 174 8.03 9.22 -11.90
C SER A 174 7.81 10.32 -10.87
N ALA A 175 8.30 11.53 -11.14
CA ALA A 175 8.08 12.71 -10.30
C ALA A 175 6.60 13.11 -10.27
N GLY A 176 5.92 13.07 -11.42
CA GLY A 176 4.48 13.31 -11.53
C GLY A 176 3.66 12.31 -10.73
N MET A 177 4.02 11.03 -10.80
CA MET A 177 3.34 9.98 -10.03
C MET A 177 3.58 10.11 -8.52
N LEU A 178 4.81 10.41 -8.11
CA LEU A 178 5.11 10.74 -6.71
C LEU A 178 4.29 11.93 -6.24
N GLY A 179 4.25 13.02 -7.03
CA GLY A 179 3.46 14.21 -6.74
C GLY A 179 1.97 13.90 -6.59
N LEU A 180 1.41 13.12 -7.52
CA LEU A 180 0.01 12.67 -7.47
C LEU A 180 -0.29 11.90 -6.17
N VAL A 181 0.52 10.89 -5.85
CA VAL A 181 0.36 10.08 -4.64
C VAL A 181 0.53 10.94 -3.39
N ALA A 182 1.50 11.84 -3.36
CA ALA A 182 1.76 12.74 -2.25
C ALA A 182 0.59 13.71 -2.01
N VAL A 183 0.07 14.35 -3.07
CA VAL A 183 -1.10 15.24 -2.98
C VAL A 183 -2.34 14.50 -2.51
N MET A 184 -2.64 13.33 -3.08
CA MET A 184 -3.77 12.50 -2.65
C MET A 184 -3.64 12.08 -1.18
N SER A 185 -2.42 11.72 -0.76
CA SER A 185 -2.14 11.31 0.63
C SER A 185 -2.20 12.50 1.59
N ALA A 186 -1.66 13.64 1.22
CA ALA A 186 -1.76 14.87 2.01
C ALA A 186 -3.21 15.34 2.14
N TRP A 187 -4.05 15.16 1.13
CA TRP A 187 -5.44 15.64 1.15
C TRP A 187 -6.35 14.76 2.02
N LYS A 188 -6.37 13.45 1.77
CA LYS A 188 -7.31 12.50 2.41
C LYS A 188 -6.67 11.24 2.97
N GLY A 189 -5.39 11.28 3.31
CA GLY A 189 -4.68 10.11 3.84
C GLY A 189 -4.49 9.04 2.78
N ARG A 190 -5.03 7.84 2.99
CA ARG A 190 -4.87 6.71 2.07
C ARG A 190 -5.87 6.72 0.90
N LEU A 191 -6.04 7.88 0.26
CA LEU A 191 -7.00 8.03 -0.83
C LEU A 191 -6.62 7.15 -2.04
N TYR A 192 -5.36 7.17 -2.47
CA TYR A 192 -4.88 6.37 -3.59
C TYR A 192 -5.20 4.88 -3.41
N CYS A 193 -4.84 4.29 -2.26
CA CYS A 193 -5.10 2.88 -1.96
C CYS A 193 -6.58 2.52 -1.89
N ASN A 194 -7.45 3.50 -1.62
CA ASN A 194 -8.89 3.28 -1.46
C ASN A 194 -9.72 3.61 -2.71
N THR A 195 -9.13 4.25 -3.73
CA THR A 195 -9.86 4.67 -4.95
C THR A 195 -9.22 4.16 -6.23
N VAL A 196 -7.91 4.35 -6.40
CA VAL A 196 -7.19 4.08 -7.65
C VAL A 196 -6.50 2.71 -7.65
N CYS A 197 -5.93 2.29 -6.52
CA CYS A 197 -5.14 1.09 -6.45
C CYS A 197 -5.98 -0.20 -6.64
N PRO A 198 -5.73 -1.00 -7.70
CA PRO A 198 -6.48 -2.24 -7.95
C PRO A 198 -6.21 -3.30 -6.88
N VAL A 199 -4.95 -3.42 -6.41
CA VAL A 199 -4.58 -4.30 -5.30
C VAL A 199 -5.36 -3.95 -4.04
N GLY A 200 -5.44 -2.65 -3.72
CA GLY A 200 -6.23 -2.16 -2.59
C GLY A 200 -7.73 -2.45 -2.74
N THR A 201 -8.26 -2.41 -3.95
CA THR A 201 -9.67 -2.75 -4.22
C THR A 201 -9.92 -4.24 -4.07
N PHE A 202 -9.08 -5.08 -4.65
CA PHE A 202 -9.16 -6.53 -4.56
C PHE A 202 -9.09 -7.02 -3.11
N LEU A 203 -8.05 -6.63 -2.37
CA LEU A 203 -7.92 -6.97 -0.95
C LEU A 203 -9.07 -6.38 -0.11
N GLY A 204 -9.63 -5.24 -0.54
CA GLY A 204 -10.80 -4.64 0.09
C GLY A 204 -12.07 -5.46 -0.09
N LEU A 205 -12.25 -6.16 -1.21
CA LEU A 205 -13.34 -7.10 -1.40
C LEU A 205 -13.20 -8.29 -0.45
N LEU A 206 -11.99 -8.88 -0.39
CA LEU A 206 -11.71 -9.99 0.52
C LEU A 206 -11.88 -9.58 1.99
N SER A 207 -11.49 -8.38 2.37
CA SER A 207 -11.63 -7.92 3.77
C SER A 207 -13.08 -7.72 4.22
N ARG A 208 -14.06 -7.73 3.30
CA ARG A 208 -15.49 -7.76 3.66
C ARG A 208 -15.92 -9.08 4.31
N ILE A 209 -15.21 -10.15 4.02
CA ILE A 209 -15.48 -11.49 4.57
C ILE A 209 -14.45 -11.89 5.63
N SER A 210 -13.53 -10.98 6.03
CA SER A 210 -12.49 -11.27 7.02
C SER A 210 -13.11 -11.68 8.37
N LEU A 211 -12.45 -12.65 9.03
CA LEU A 211 -12.93 -13.21 10.30
C LEU A 211 -12.78 -12.21 11.45
N PHE A 212 -11.67 -11.50 11.51
CA PHE A 212 -11.42 -10.51 12.53
C PHE A 212 -11.60 -9.10 11.95
N ARG A 213 -12.36 -8.26 12.62
CA ARG A 213 -12.66 -6.88 12.21
C ARG A 213 -12.67 -5.92 13.38
N LEU A 214 -12.39 -4.66 13.06
CA LEU A 214 -12.62 -3.58 13.97
C LEU A 214 -14.13 -3.30 14.07
N GLY A 215 -14.65 -3.21 15.28
CA GLY A 215 -16.04 -2.89 15.56
C GLY A 215 -16.17 -1.81 16.62
N PHE A 216 -17.26 -1.02 16.55
CA PHE A 216 -17.65 -0.12 17.62
C PHE A 216 -18.31 -0.90 18.76
N ASP A 217 -18.03 -0.47 19.98
CA ASP A 217 -18.75 -0.83 21.18
C ASP A 217 -19.61 0.37 21.61
N PRO A 218 -20.92 0.38 21.30
CA PRO A 218 -21.78 1.52 21.61
C PRO A 218 -21.89 1.80 23.11
N ALA A 219 -21.75 0.77 23.96
CA ALA A 219 -21.84 0.91 25.41
C ALA A 219 -20.67 1.70 26.00
N SER A 220 -19.46 1.50 25.46
CA SER A 220 -18.25 2.18 25.92
C SER A 220 -17.94 3.47 25.15
N CYS A 221 -18.68 3.80 24.08
CA CYS A 221 -18.37 4.90 23.17
C CYS A 221 -18.97 6.23 23.61
N LYS A 222 -18.14 7.16 24.07
CA LYS A 222 -18.55 8.56 24.44
C LYS A 222 -18.72 9.51 23.24
N LYS A 223 -18.68 9.04 21.98
CA LYS A 223 -18.78 9.87 20.75
C LYS A 223 -17.79 11.04 20.64
N CYS A 224 -16.64 10.97 21.29
CA CYS A 224 -15.66 12.07 21.32
C CYS A 224 -14.97 12.35 19.96
N GLY A 225 -15.06 11.45 18.98
CA GLY A 225 -14.54 11.63 17.62
C GLY A 225 -13.02 11.48 17.47
N LYS A 226 -12.24 11.18 18.50
CA LYS A 226 -10.77 11.01 18.42
C LYS A 226 -10.39 9.94 17.40
N CYS A 227 -11.10 8.82 17.37
CA CYS A 227 -10.89 7.72 16.44
C CYS A 227 -11.11 8.11 14.96
N VAL A 228 -12.10 8.96 14.67
CA VAL A 228 -12.36 9.46 13.31
C VAL A 228 -11.23 10.39 12.86
N LYS A 229 -10.75 11.27 13.74
CA LYS A 229 -9.63 12.19 13.48
C LYS A 229 -8.30 11.46 13.22
N SER A 230 -8.09 10.29 13.84
CA SER A 230 -6.87 9.49 13.65
C SER A 230 -6.96 8.52 12.46
N CYS A 231 -8.15 8.30 11.88
CA CYS A 231 -8.36 7.32 10.82
C CYS A 231 -7.79 7.77 9.46
N LYS A 232 -6.66 7.22 9.04
CA LYS A 232 -6.01 7.49 7.75
C LYS A 232 -6.86 7.09 6.56
N ALA A 233 -7.66 6.02 6.69
CA ALA A 233 -8.51 5.48 5.63
C ALA A 233 -9.89 6.15 5.54
N GLN A 234 -10.24 7.03 6.49
CA GLN A 234 -11.53 7.73 6.56
C GLN A 234 -12.76 6.80 6.47
N CYS A 235 -12.64 5.59 7.02
CA CYS A 235 -13.65 4.53 6.93
C CYS A 235 -14.58 4.45 8.16
N LEU A 236 -14.38 5.30 9.18
CA LEU A 236 -15.13 5.30 10.43
C LEU A 236 -16.32 6.27 10.37
N ASN A 237 -17.55 5.73 10.38
CA ASN A 237 -18.77 6.51 10.51
C ASN A 237 -19.29 6.45 11.95
N LEU A 238 -18.98 7.48 12.74
CA LEU A 238 -19.37 7.56 14.14
C LEU A 238 -20.89 7.81 14.32
N LYS A 239 -21.56 8.42 13.34
CA LYS A 239 -23.00 8.68 13.38
C LYS A 239 -23.80 7.37 13.35
N GLU A 240 -23.35 6.42 12.53
CA GLU A 240 -24.00 5.12 12.34
C GLU A 240 -23.32 3.98 13.10
N TYR A 241 -22.26 4.25 13.86
CA TYR A 241 -21.42 3.24 14.51
C TYR A 241 -20.91 2.15 13.55
N LYS A 242 -20.62 2.53 12.31
CA LYS A 242 -20.18 1.61 11.26
C LYS A 242 -18.72 1.86 10.88
N ILE A 243 -18.02 0.78 10.61
CA ILE A 243 -16.67 0.77 10.05
C ILE A 243 -16.75 0.08 8.70
N ASP A 244 -16.31 0.78 7.64
CA ASP A 244 -16.24 0.19 6.31
C ASP A 244 -14.98 -0.70 6.21
N SER A 245 -15.15 -1.99 6.43
CA SER A 245 -14.07 -2.98 6.39
C SER A 245 -13.39 -3.01 5.03
N SER A 246 -14.11 -2.71 3.93
CA SER A 246 -13.53 -2.72 2.59
C SER A 246 -12.49 -1.61 2.38
N ARG A 247 -12.50 -0.56 3.18
CA ARG A 247 -11.54 0.55 3.14
C ARG A 247 -10.59 0.58 4.33
N CYS A 248 -10.94 -0.15 5.38
CA CYS A 248 -10.10 -0.26 6.57
C CYS A 248 -8.79 -0.97 6.22
N VAL A 249 -7.66 -0.33 6.50
CA VAL A 249 -6.32 -0.88 6.25
C VAL A 249 -5.72 -1.54 7.50
N ALA A 250 -6.52 -1.79 8.52
CA ALA A 250 -6.11 -2.44 9.77
C ALA A 250 -4.82 -1.82 10.41
N CYS A 251 -4.72 -0.48 10.42
CA CYS A 251 -3.57 0.24 11.00
C CYS A 251 -3.66 0.45 12.51
N TYR A 252 -4.78 0.11 13.13
CA TYR A 252 -5.06 0.20 14.58
C TYR A 252 -4.93 1.59 15.21
N ASP A 253 -4.68 2.66 14.46
CA ASP A 253 -4.56 4.03 15.01
C ASP A 253 -5.84 4.47 15.74
N CYS A 254 -7.01 4.03 15.29
CA CYS A 254 -8.29 4.32 15.93
C CYS A 254 -8.45 3.62 17.29
N VAL A 255 -7.93 2.41 17.44
CA VAL A 255 -7.92 1.67 18.72
C VAL A 255 -7.01 2.38 19.70
N ARG A 256 -5.77 2.71 19.28
CA ARG A 256 -4.80 3.44 20.09
C ARG A 256 -5.30 4.81 20.54
N SER A 257 -6.10 5.49 19.71
CA SER A 257 -6.64 6.82 20.03
C SER A 257 -7.87 6.79 20.92
N CYS A 258 -8.43 5.61 21.19
CA CYS A 258 -9.66 5.46 21.97
C CYS A 258 -9.33 5.10 23.42
N SER A 259 -9.35 6.11 24.31
CA SER A 259 -9.13 5.91 25.77
C SER A 259 -10.20 5.05 26.44
N GLU A 260 -11.44 5.05 25.91
CA GLU A 260 -12.61 4.41 26.52
C GLU A 260 -12.86 2.98 26.02
N GLY A 261 -12.00 2.44 25.15
CA GLY A 261 -12.19 1.11 24.58
C GLY A 261 -13.41 0.95 23.67
N GLY A 262 -13.98 2.06 23.18
CA GLY A 262 -15.18 2.06 22.31
C GLY A 262 -14.92 1.52 20.88
N ILE A 263 -13.68 1.20 20.54
CA ILE A 263 -13.30 0.48 19.32
C ILE A 263 -12.45 -0.70 19.74
N ARG A 264 -12.87 -1.90 19.31
CA ARG A 264 -12.15 -3.13 19.60
C ARG A 264 -12.02 -3.99 18.34
N TYR A 265 -10.97 -4.81 18.32
CA TYR A 265 -10.79 -5.85 17.33
C TYR A 265 -11.54 -7.10 17.81
N ARG A 266 -12.45 -7.59 16.99
CA ARG A 266 -13.39 -8.65 17.41
C ARG A 266 -13.63 -9.66 16.28
N TRP A 267 -14.01 -10.86 16.64
CA TRP A 267 -14.54 -11.86 15.72
C TRP A 267 -15.84 -11.37 15.07
N PHE A 268 -16.01 -11.63 13.77
CA PHE A 268 -17.10 -11.13 12.92
C PHE A 268 -18.51 -11.40 13.47
N THR A 269 -18.75 -12.61 14.01
CA THR A 269 -20.06 -12.99 14.55
C THR A 269 -20.51 -12.12 15.73
N ARG A 270 -19.57 -11.64 16.56
CA ARG A 270 -19.90 -10.75 17.69
C ARG A 270 -20.15 -9.30 17.29
N VAL A 271 -19.55 -8.82 16.18
CA VAL A 271 -19.74 -7.45 15.69
C VAL A 271 -21.15 -7.24 15.14
N ARG A 272 -21.75 -8.26 14.52
CA ARG A 272 -23.09 -8.15 13.92
C ARG A 272 -24.20 -8.04 14.97
N GLN A 273 -24.00 -8.56 16.18
CA GLN A 273 -25.02 -8.58 17.25
C GLN A 273 -25.11 -7.30 18.08
N GLN A 274 -24.15 -6.38 17.96
CA GLN A 274 -24.04 -5.19 18.82
C GLN A 274 -24.47 -3.88 18.14
N ILE A 275 -25.03 -3.92 16.93
CA ILE A 275 -25.65 -2.74 16.33
C ILE A 275 -27.05 -2.61 16.96
N PRO A 276 -27.30 -1.66 17.90
CA PRO A 276 -28.64 -1.45 18.36
C PRO A 276 -29.50 -1.08 17.17
N ALA A 277 -30.64 -1.77 17.01
CA ALA A 277 -31.64 -1.40 16.03
C ALA A 277 -31.99 0.07 16.26
N GLN A 278 -31.49 0.96 15.39
CA GLN A 278 -31.84 2.37 15.48
C GLN A 278 -33.34 2.47 15.22
N LYS A 279 -34.11 2.81 16.26
CA LYS A 279 -35.47 3.30 16.07
C LYS A 279 -35.41 4.43 15.04
N LYS A 280 -36.01 4.19 13.86
CA LYS A 280 -36.32 5.24 12.91
C LYS A 280 -37.19 6.26 13.64
N LYS A 281 -36.65 7.46 13.88
CA LYS A 281 -37.44 8.64 14.09
C LYS A 281 -37.66 9.32 12.78
#